data_d3153168e9b62fc8a7f9aa6f67f255bf
#
_entry.id   d3153168e9b62fc8a7f9aa6f67f255bf
#
_cell.length_a   1.000
_cell.length_b   1.000
_cell.length_c   1.000
_cell.angle_alpha   90.00
_cell.angle_beta   90.00
_cell.angle_gamma   90.00
#
_symmetry.space_group_name_H-M   'P 1'
#
loop_
_entity.id
_entity.type
_entity.pdbx_description
1 polymer ?
#
loop_
_entity_poly.entity_id
_entity_poly.type
_entity_poly.pdbx_seq_one_letter_code
_entity_poly.pdbx_strand_id
1 'polypeptide(L)'
;MTALLQLKNVSRSFGGVRAIHNVSLTLEPGQIVGLIGPNGAGKSTLVNIITGVHPASSGEVLHKGEPIQRFKPFQISARGIARTFQVVQPFPAMTVAENVMAGAMFAAGIASMDEARRVAMEHLAFTGLATFADRPAEQLTLAYRKRLELAKSLAMNPHILLLDEVNAGLNTTEVEQALDLIRAIAARGISIVIIEHLLKVVTGLCSRIIVLHHGELIADDPAADVVRDPRVIEAYLGSRFAERHMVRP
;
A
#
# COMPACT_ATOMS: atom_id res chain seq x y z
N MET A 1 -4.96 -20.38 11.12
CA MET A 1 -5.75 -19.15 10.84
C MET A 1 -5.76 -18.98 9.33
N THR A 2 -6.85 -18.51 8.73
CA THR A 2 -6.90 -18.26 7.28
C THR A 2 -6.17 -16.95 6.98
N ALA A 3 -5.24 -16.97 6.03
CA ALA A 3 -4.53 -15.77 5.59
C ALA A 3 -5.52 -14.68 5.14
N LEU A 4 -5.23 -13.42 5.45
CA LEU A 4 -6.08 -12.28 5.08
C LEU A 4 -6.04 -12.03 3.57
N LEU A 5 -4.83 -12.09 2.98
CA LEU A 5 -4.62 -12.04 1.53
C LEU A 5 -3.66 -13.16 1.14
N GLN A 6 -3.97 -13.87 0.05
CA GLN A 6 -3.10 -14.90 -0.48
C GLN A 6 -3.03 -14.79 -2.00
N LEU A 7 -1.82 -14.77 -2.52
CA LEU A 7 -1.53 -14.90 -3.94
C LEU A 7 -0.96 -16.30 -4.17
N LYS A 8 -1.49 -17.01 -5.19
CA LYS A 8 -1.04 -18.37 -5.57
C LYS A 8 -0.62 -18.35 -7.03
N ASN A 9 0.67 -18.47 -7.29
CA ASN A 9 1.27 -18.57 -8.63
C ASN A 9 0.77 -17.48 -9.59
N VAL A 10 0.61 -16.26 -9.08
CA VAL A 10 0.08 -15.14 -9.83
C VAL A 10 1.09 -14.69 -10.89
N SER A 11 0.60 -14.57 -12.12
CA SER A 11 1.40 -14.05 -13.23
C SER A 11 0.63 -12.98 -14.00
N ARG A 12 1.36 -12.03 -14.61
CA ARG A 12 0.80 -11.02 -15.48
C ARG A 12 1.75 -10.68 -16.62
N SER A 13 1.25 -10.76 -17.84
CA SER A 13 1.98 -10.33 -19.05
C SER A 13 1.23 -9.18 -19.74
N PHE A 14 1.99 -8.28 -20.35
CA PHE A 14 1.51 -7.21 -21.21
C PHE A 14 2.17 -7.38 -22.57
N GLY A 15 1.41 -7.85 -23.59
CA GLY A 15 2.03 -8.29 -24.85
C GLY A 15 3.10 -9.37 -24.59
N GLY A 16 4.32 -9.14 -25.04
CA GLY A 16 5.48 -10.06 -24.84
C GLY A 16 6.23 -9.89 -23.51
N VAL A 17 5.88 -8.89 -22.69
CA VAL A 17 6.63 -8.59 -21.45
C VAL A 17 5.92 -9.24 -20.26
N ARG A 18 6.62 -10.10 -19.52
CA ARG A 18 6.17 -10.65 -18.23
C ARG A 18 6.46 -9.64 -17.13
N ALA A 19 5.43 -8.98 -16.65
CA ALA A 19 5.57 -7.99 -15.58
C ALA A 19 5.51 -8.62 -14.17
N ILE A 20 4.81 -9.76 -14.03
CA ILE A 20 4.76 -10.60 -12.83
C ILE A 20 4.84 -12.07 -13.29
N HIS A 21 5.65 -12.86 -12.61
CA HIS A 21 5.87 -14.26 -12.93
C HIS A 21 5.81 -15.13 -11.68
N ASN A 22 4.78 -15.97 -11.60
CA ASN A 22 4.62 -17.03 -10.61
C ASN A 22 4.78 -16.57 -9.14
N VAL A 23 4.27 -15.38 -8.81
CA VAL A 23 4.39 -14.81 -7.45
C VAL A 23 3.37 -15.46 -6.53
N SER A 24 3.88 -16.02 -5.43
CA SER A 24 3.07 -16.55 -4.32
C SER A 24 3.48 -15.88 -3.03
N LEU A 25 2.52 -15.34 -2.29
CA LEU A 25 2.75 -14.71 -0.99
C LEU A 25 1.47 -14.73 -0.15
N THR A 26 1.61 -14.52 1.14
CA THR A 26 0.49 -14.39 2.08
C THR A 26 0.63 -13.12 2.91
N LEU A 27 -0.48 -12.54 3.34
CA LEU A 27 -0.55 -11.48 4.34
C LEU A 27 -1.47 -11.95 5.47
N GLU A 28 -0.95 -11.98 6.67
CA GLU A 28 -1.72 -12.33 7.86
C GLU A 28 -2.38 -11.07 8.46
N PRO A 29 -3.47 -11.22 9.23
CA PRO A 29 -4.11 -10.11 9.91
C PRO A 29 -3.15 -9.34 10.82
N GLY A 30 -3.20 -8.00 10.79
CA GLY A 30 -2.44 -7.12 11.66
C GLY A 30 -0.95 -6.94 11.30
N GLN A 31 -0.47 -7.54 10.19
CA GLN A 31 0.91 -7.36 9.75
C GLN A 31 1.15 -6.01 9.07
N ILE A 32 2.34 -5.46 9.29
CA ILE A 32 2.93 -4.41 8.45
C ILE A 32 4.05 -5.06 7.63
N VAL A 33 3.85 -5.15 6.31
CA VAL A 33 4.76 -5.81 5.38
C VAL A 33 5.30 -4.80 4.38
N GLY A 34 6.61 -4.81 4.15
CA GLY A 34 7.24 -4.03 3.09
C GLY A 34 7.21 -4.79 1.75
N LEU A 35 6.82 -4.13 0.68
CA LEU A 35 6.97 -4.62 -0.69
C LEU A 35 7.99 -3.74 -1.40
N ILE A 36 9.20 -4.26 -1.60
CA ILE A 36 10.32 -3.51 -2.18
C ILE A 36 10.83 -4.14 -3.46
N GLY A 37 11.74 -3.45 -4.12
CA GLY A 37 12.41 -3.89 -5.35
C GLY A 37 12.81 -2.70 -6.21
N PRO A 38 13.74 -2.88 -7.17
CA PRO A 38 14.15 -1.81 -8.09
C PRO A 38 12.97 -1.27 -8.93
N ASN A 39 13.21 -0.18 -9.65
CA ASN A 39 12.26 0.32 -10.64
C ASN A 39 12.05 -0.74 -11.72
N GLY A 40 10.79 -0.95 -12.12
CA GLY A 40 10.43 -2.01 -13.07
C GLY A 40 10.37 -3.42 -12.49
N ALA A 41 10.59 -3.63 -11.18
CA ALA A 41 10.51 -4.95 -10.54
C ALA A 41 9.11 -5.60 -10.55
N GLY A 42 8.05 -4.85 -10.88
CA GLY A 42 6.67 -5.36 -10.92
C GLY A 42 5.79 -4.95 -9.74
N LYS A 43 6.29 -4.19 -8.77
CA LYS A 43 5.55 -3.78 -7.56
C LYS A 43 4.17 -3.16 -7.86
N SER A 44 4.14 -2.12 -8.69
CA SER A 44 2.88 -1.46 -9.07
C SER A 44 1.95 -2.39 -9.85
N THR A 45 2.50 -3.30 -10.67
CA THR A 45 1.70 -4.32 -11.36
C THR A 45 1.06 -5.29 -10.37
N LEU A 46 1.81 -5.75 -9.35
CA LEU A 46 1.29 -6.64 -8.31
C LEU A 46 0.17 -5.96 -7.51
N VAL A 47 0.37 -4.70 -7.10
CA VAL A 47 -0.64 -3.88 -6.43
C VAL A 47 -1.88 -3.70 -7.31
N ASN A 48 -1.71 -3.43 -8.61
CA ASN A 48 -2.81 -3.29 -9.56
C ASN A 48 -3.59 -4.61 -9.74
N ILE A 49 -2.94 -5.77 -9.63
CA ILE A 49 -3.63 -7.07 -9.64
C ILE A 49 -4.45 -7.24 -8.36
N ILE A 50 -3.86 -6.99 -7.19
CA ILE A 50 -4.55 -7.11 -5.89
C ILE A 50 -5.77 -6.19 -5.83
N THR A 51 -5.67 -4.99 -6.38
CA THR A 51 -6.75 -3.98 -6.37
C THR A 51 -7.70 -4.05 -7.57
N GLY A 52 -7.56 -5.05 -8.46
CA GLY A 52 -8.46 -5.28 -9.59
C GLY A 52 -8.35 -4.28 -10.74
N VAL A 53 -7.32 -3.42 -10.74
CA VAL A 53 -7.02 -2.51 -11.86
C VAL A 53 -6.57 -3.32 -13.08
N HIS A 54 -5.80 -4.39 -12.85
CA HIS A 54 -5.41 -5.33 -13.89
C HIS A 54 -5.81 -6.76 -13.48
N PRO A 55 -6.41 -7.55 -14.37
CA PRO A 55 -6.61 -8.97 -14.10
C PRO A 55 -5.26 -9.70 -14.08
N ALA A 56 -5.14 -10.76 -13.28
CA ALA A 56 -4.05 -11.71 -13.42
C ALA A 56 -4.17 -12.46 -14.76
N SER A 57 -3.04 -12.79 -15.39
CA SER A 57 -3.01 -13.68 -16.57
C SER A 57 -3.19 -15.14 -16.17
N SER A 58 -2.65 -15.52 -14.99
CA SER A 58 -2.83 -16.84 -14.37
C SER A 58 -2.64 -16.74 -12.87
N GLY A 59 -3.02 -17.81 -12.14
CA GLY A 59 -2.95 -17.88 -10.69
C GLY A 59 -4.21 -17.35 -10.03
N GLU A 60 -4.19 -17.32 -8.70
CA GLU A 60 -5.33 -16.92 -7.88
C GLU A 60 -4.93 -15.82 -6.90
N VAL A 61 -5.86 -14.87 -6.67
CA VAL A 61 -5.80 -13.88 -5.59
C VAL A 61 -6.98 -14.11 -4.67
N LEU A 62 -6.70 -14.45 -3.43
CA LEU A 62 -7.72 -14.78 -2.42
C LEU A 62 -7.70 -13.74 -1.30
N HIS A 63 -8.85 -13.20 -0.95
CA HIS A 63 -9.05 -12.38 0.24
C HIS A 63 -9.97 -13.10 1.21
N LYS A 64 -9.49 -13.37 2.43
CA LYS A 64 -10.20 -14.19 3.44
C LYS A 64 -10.66 -15.56 2.90
N GLY A 65 -9.86 -16.15 2.00
CA GLY A 65 -10.15 -17.41 1.34
C GLY A 65 -11.06 -17.33 0.11
N GLU A 66 -11.64 -16.18 -0.20
CA GLU A 66 -12.49 -15.98 -1.37
C GLU A 66 -11.70 -15.44 -2.57
N PRO A 67 -11.90 -15.96 -3.80
CA PRO A 67 -11.20 -15.49 -4.99
C PRO A 67 -11.70 -14.11 -5.43
N ILE A 68 -10.76 -13.16 -5.57
CA ILE A 68 -11.07 -11.76 -5.92
C ILE A 68 -10.50 -11.31 -7.28
N GLN A 69 -9.72 -12.11 -7.98
CA GLN A 69 -9.00 -11.74 -9.20
C GLN A 69 -9.91 -11.34 -10.39
N ARG A 70 -11.22 -11.56 -10.30
CA ARG A 70 -12.21 -11.18 -11.34
C ARG A 70 -13.03 -9.95 -10.94
N PHE A 71 -12.85 -9.43 -9.73
CA PHE A 71 -13.60 -8.26 -9.28
C PHE A 71 -12.99 -6.96 -9.81
N LYS A 72 -13.86 -5.98 -10.02
CA LYS A 72 -13.48 -4.61 -10.38
C LYS A 72 -12.99 -3.86 -9.14
N PRO A 73 -12.21 -2.77 -9.27
CA PRO A 73 -11.64 -2.02 -8.14
C PRO A 73 -12.66 -1.64 -7.06
N PHE A 74 -13.84 -1.14 -7.45
CA PHE A 74 -14.88 -0.75 -6.50
C PHE A 74 -15.43 -1.95 -5.69
N GLN A 75 -15.48 -3.14 -6.29
CA GLN A 75 -15.91 -4.36 -5.62
C GLN A 75 -14.86 -4.87 -4.63
N ILE A 76 -13.58 -4.69 -4.94
CA ILE A 76 -12.46 -5.03 -4.06
C ILE A 76 -12.40 -4.04 -2.91
N SER A 77 -12.60 -2.75 -3.18
CA SER A 77 -12.68 -1.71 -2.15
C SER A 77 -13.80 -1.99 -1.15
N ALA A 78 -15.00 -2.31 -1.63
CA ALA A 78 -16.15 -2.69 -0.79
C ALA A 78 -15.91 -3.96 0.05
N ARG A 79 -14.90 -4.78 -0.30
CA ARG A 79 -14.45 -5.95 0.49
C ARG A 79 -13.36 -5.63 1.51
N GLY A 80 -13.01 -4.34 1.65
CA GLY A 80 -12.06 -3.87 2.66
C GLY A 80 -10.59 -3.94 2.22
N ILE A 81 -10.30 -3.84 0.92
CA ILE A 81 -8.94 -3.59 0.42
C ILE A 81 -8.88 -2.17 -0.14
N ALA A 82 -8.24 -1.27 0.59
CA ALA A 82 -8.02 0.10 0.16
C ALA A 82 -6.56 0.35 -0.26
N ARG A 83 -6.36 1.39 -1.05
CA ARG A 83 -5.04 1.77 -1.54
C ARG A 83 -4.91 3.29 -1.59
N THR A 84 -3.73 3.81 -1.26
CA THR A 84 -3.31 5.16 -1.65
C THR A 84 -2.64 5.13 -3.02
N PHE A 85 -2.57 6.27 -3.69
CA PHE A 85 -1.89 6.42 -4.97
C PHE A 85 -0.60 7.23 -4.80
N GLN A 86 0.43 6.89 -5.56
CA GLN A 86 1.71 7.60 -5.58
C GLN A 86 1.52 9.10 -5.84
N VAL A 87 0.67 9.44 -6.81
CA VAL A 87 0.27 10.83 -7.06
C VAL A 87 -1.06 11.08 -6.37
N VAL A 88 -1.02 11.92 -5.33
CA VAL A 88 -2.19 12.29 -4.55
C VAL A 88 -3.15 13.12 -5.40
N GLN A 89 -4.36 12.60 -5.61
CA GLN A 89 -5.40 13.25 -6.42
C GLN A 89 -6.71 13.36 -5.63
N PRO A 90 -6.81 14.31 -4.69
CA PRO A 90 -8.09 14.62 -4.07
C PRO A 90 -9.01 15.26 -5.12
N PHE A 91 -10.31 15.25 -4.86
CA PHE A 91 -11.25 16.10 -5.60
C PHE A 91 -11.01 17.56 -5.22
N PRO A 92 -10.37 18.38 -6.07
CA PRO A 92 -9.77 19.64 -5.64
C PRO A 92 -10.79 20.67 -5.19
N ALA A 93 -11.94 20.75 -5.86
CA ALA A 93 -13.02 21.69 -5.56
C ALA A 93 -13.92 21.26 -4.39
N MET A 94 -13.86 19.99 -3.99
CA MET A 94 -14.58 19.49 -2.82
C MET A 94 -13.81 19.85 -1.55
N THR A 95 -14.55 20.03 -0.46
CA THR A 95 -13.94 20.23 0.86
C THR A 95 -13.17 18.98 1.30
N VAL A 96 -12.30 19.15 2.27
CA VAL A 96 -11.54 18.05 2.89
C VAL A 96 -12.50 17.00 3.46
N ALA A 97 -13.59 17.43 4.13
CA ALA A 97 -14.61 16.52 4.65
C ALA A 97 -15.34 15.77 3.53
N GLU A 98 -15.80 16.44 2.48
CA GLU A 98 -16.48 15.81 1.36
C GLU A 98 -15.61 14.77 0.63
N ASN A 99 -14.30 15.00 0.52
CA ASN A 99 -13.36 14.03 -0.01
C ASN A 99 -13.37 12.71 0.81
N VAL A 100 -13.41 12.81 2.14
CA VAL A 100 -13.44 11.64 3.03
C VAL A 100 -14.82 10.99 3.04
N MET A 101 -15.88 11.80 3.03
CA MET A 101 -17.27 11.31 2.92
C MET A 101 -17.47 10.45 1.68
N ALA A 102 -16.87 10.82 0.54
CA ALA A 102 -16.93 10.01 -0.68
C ALA A 102 -16.40 8.58 -0.45
N GLY A 103 -15.30 8.43 0.29
CA GLY A 103 -14.78 7.10 0.68
C GLY A 103 -15.78 6.31 1.53
N ALA A 104 -16.37 6.94 2.54
CA ALA A 104 -17.37 6.33 3.41
C ALA A 104 -18.62 5.91 2.65
N MET A 105 -19.13 6.75 1.76
CA MET A 105 -20.36 6.48 1.03
C MET A 105 -20.20 5.38 -0.04
N PHE A 106 -19.15 5.47 -0.85
CA PHE A 106 -19.01 4.59 -2.01
C PHE A 106 -18.34 3.25 -1.72
N ALA A 107 -17.48 3.17 -0.73
CA ALA A 107 -16.79 1.93 -0.39
C ALA A 107 -17.34 1.25 0.86
N ALA A 108 -17.61 2.00 1.95
CA ALA A 108 -18.21 1.45 3.15
C ALA A 108 -19.75 1.36 3.11
N GLY A 109 -20.37 1.90 2.05
CA GLY A 109 -21.81 1.76 1.81
C GLY A 109 -22.69 2.64 2.70
N ILE A 110 -22.16 3.72 3.28
CA ILE A 110 -22.91 4.65 4.12
C ILE A 110 -23.84 5.50 3.25
N ALA A 111 -25.14 5.33 3.39
CA ALA A 111 -26.13 6.03 2.58
C ALA A 111 -26.51 7.43 3.11
N SER A 112 -26.38 7.67 4.42
CA SER A 112 -26.73 8.94 5.07
C SER A 112 -25.58 9.94 4.96
N MET A 113 -25.86 11.15 4.50
CA MET A 113 -24.88 12.26 4.45
C MET A 113 -24.40 12.66 5.85
N ASP A 114 -25.29 12.70 6.84
CA ASP A 114 -24.93 13.05 8.21
C ASP A 114 -24.00 11.98 8.82
N GLU A 115 -24.29 10.72 8.59
CA GLU A 115 -23.44 9.62 9.04
C GLU A 115 -22.10 9.61 8.31
N ALA A 116 -22.08 9.83 7.00
CA ALA A 116 -20.83 9.95 6.24
C ALA A 116 -19.99 11.12 6.73
N ARG A 117 -20.60 12.26 7.09
CA ARG A 117 -19.89 13.40 7.67
C ARG A 117 -19.32 13.06 9.06
N ARG A 118 -20.09 12.37 9.90
CA ARG A 118 -19.62 11.94 11.23
C ARG A 118 -18.39 11.04 11.10
N VAL A 119 -18.44 10.03 10.24
CA VAL A 119 -17.31 9.13 9.96
C VAL A 119 -16.13 9.90 9.38
N ALA A 120 -16.37 10.82 8.44
CA ALA A 120 -15.33 11.66 7.87
C ALA A 120 -14.61 12.48 8.95
N MET A 121 -15.36 13.14 9.85
CA MET A 121 -14.77 13.94 10.92
C MET A 121 -13.95 13.11 11.91
N GLU A 122 -14.35 11.88 12.19
CA GLU A 122 -13.57 10.95 13.01
C GLU A 122 -12.20 10.65 12.38
N HIS A 123 -12.18 10.33 11.07
CA HIS A 123 -10.93 10.05 10.36
C HIS A 123 -10.09 11.31 10.14
N LEU A 124 -10.70 12.47 9.92
CA LEU A 124 -10.00 13.74 9.85
C LEU A 124 -9.35 14.13 11.18
N ALA A 125 -10.04 13.91 12.30
CA ALA A 125 -9.46 14.12 13.63
C ALA A 125 -8.27 13.20 13.85
N PHE A 126 -8.39 11.90 13.50
CA PHE A 126 -7.33 10.92 13.63
C PHE A 126 -6.09 11.26 12.78
N THR A 127 -6.28 11.79 11.56
CA THR A 127 -5.18 12.17 10.66
C THR A 127 -4.67 13.60 10.87
N GLY A 128 -5.23 14.33 11.84
CA GLY A 128 -4.83 15.71 12.16
C GLY A 128 -5.33 16.75 11.16
N LEU A 129 -6.46 16.48 10.48
CA LEU A 129 -7.05 17.35 9.46
C LEU A 129 -8.39 17.99 9.86
N ALA A 130 -8.87 17.79 11.09
CA ALA A 130 -10.19 18.28 11.51
C ALA A 130 -10.39 19.79 11.33
N THR A 131 -9.35 20.59 11.58
CA THR A 131 -9.39 22.07 11.43
C THR A 131 -9.45 22.52 9.96
N PHE A 132 -9.20 21.63 9.02
CA PHE A 132 -9.27 21.89 7.58
C PHE A 132 -10.55 21.36 6.93
N ALA A 133 -11.45 20.75 7.69
CA ALA A 133 -12.60 19.98 7.19
C ALA A 133 -13.42 20.71 6.11
N ASP A 134 -13.68 21.99 6.31
CA ASP A 134 -14.53 22.79 5.42
C ASP A 134 -13.74 23.57 4.34
N ARG A 135 -12.41 23.37 4.26
CA ARG A 135 -11.58 24.00 3.23
C ARG A 135 -11.56 23.16 1.95
N PRO A 136 -11.48 23.77 0.77
CA PRO A 136 -11.20 23.06 -0.48
C PRO A 136 -9.89 22.26 -0.39
N ALA A 137 -9.89 21.02 -0.90
CA ALA A 137 -8.73 20.16 -0.81
C ALA A 137 -7.51 20.67 -1.60
N GLU A 138 -7.73 21.49 -2.63
CA GLU A 138 -6.66 22.14 -3.39
C GLU A 138 -5.79 23.11 -2.58
N GLN A 139 -6.31 23.62 -1.45
CA GLN A 139 -5.56 24.53 -0.56
C GLN A 139 -4.60 23.81 0.40
N LEU A 140 -4.65 22.48 0.44
CA LEU A 140 -3.77 21.69 1.29
C LEU A 140 -2.36 21.61 0.72
N THR A 141 -1.36 21.65 1.61
CA THR A 141 0.04 21.31 1.26
C THR A 141 0.15 19.84 0.87
N LEU A 142 1.27 19.45 0.26
CA LEU A 142 1.51 18.05 -0.13
C LEU A 142 1.37 17.09 1.06
N ALA A 143 1.96 17.42 2.20
CA ALA A 143 1.88 16.60 3.41
C ALA A 143 0.43 16.42 3.89
N TYR A 144 -0.37 17.48 3.90
CA TYR A 144 -1.78 17.39 4.28
C TYR A 144 -2.62 16.66 3.23
N ARG A 145 -2.31 16.77 1.93
CA ARG A 145 -2.97 15.97 0.88
C ARG A 145 -2.69 14.48 1.08
N LYS A 146 -1.47 14.08 1.46
CA LYS A 146 -1.13 12.68 1.78
C LYS A 146 -1.91 12.18 3.00
N ARG A 147 -2.05 13.00 4.05
CA ARG A 147 -2.90 12.66 5.20
C ARG A 147 -4.38 12.56 4.81
N LEU A 148 -4.86 13.39 3.87
CA LEU A 148 -6.22 13.29 3.34
C LEU A 148 -6.45 11.98 2.59
N GLU A 149 -5.48 11.50 1.80
CA GLU A 149 -5.58 10.17 1.14
C GLU A 149 -5.65 9.04 2.17
N LEU A 150 -4.91 9.13 3.28
CA LEU A 150 -5.05 8.17 4.38
C LEU A 150 -6.44 8.24 5.01
N ALA A 151 -6.96 9.44 5.30
CA ALA A 151 -8.30 9.62 5.86
C ALA A 151 -9.39 9.05 4.94
N LYS A 152 -9.30 9.33 3.63
CA LYS A 152 -10.20 8.76 2.61
C LYS A 152 -10.15 7.23 2.61
N SER A 153 -8.94 6.67 2.63
CA SER A 153 -8.74 5.22 2.64
C SER A 153 -9.28 4.57 3.92
N LEU A 154 -9.11 5.21 5.06
CA LEU A 154 -9.65 4.73 6.35
C LEU A 154 -11.19 4.77 6.39
N ALA A 155 -11.80 5.81 5.80
CA ALA A 155 -13.25 5.92 5.70
C ALA A 155 -13.91 4.82 4.84
N MET A 156 -13.12 4.11 4.01
CA MET A 156 -13.55 2.92 3.29
C MET A 156 -13.67 1.67 4.18
N ASN A 157 -13.36 1.77 5.48
CA ASN A 157 -13.35 0.68 6.46
C ASN A 157 -12.47 -0.52 6.02
N PRO A 158 -11.17 -0.32 5.76
CA PRO A 158 -10.33 -1.35 5.19
C PRO A 158 -9.86 -2.38 6.23
N HIS A 159 -9.72 -3.64 5.80
CA HIS A 159 -8.95 -4.68 6.49
C HIS A 159 -7.49 -4.68 6.05
N ILE A 160 -7.26 -4.29 4.78
CA ILE A 160 -5.95 -4.17 4.16
C ILE A 160 -5.80 -2.77 3.57
N LEU A 161 -4.69 -2.11 3.88
CA LEU A 161 -4.32 -0.82 3.32
C LEU A 161 -2.99 -0.94 2.57
N LEU A 162 -3.02 -0.69 1.26
CA LEU A 162 -1.84 -0.67 0.40
C LEU A 162 -1.35 0.78 0.28
N LEU A 163 -0.14 1.05 0.76
CA LEU A 163 0.46 2.39 0.82
C LEU A 163 1.56 2.49 -0.24
N ASP A 164 1.32 3.28 -1.29
CA ASP A 164 2.22 3.41 -2.43
C ASP A 164 3.00 4.73 -2.33
N GLU A 165 4.31 4.64 -2.00
CA GLU A 165 5.26 5.75 -1.88
C GLU A 165 4.73 6.96 -1.08
N VAL A 166 4.12 6.68 0.09
CA VAL A 166 3.47 7.72 0.90
C VAL A 166 4.43 8.79 1.41
N ASN A 167 5.73 8.50 1.45
CA ASN A 167 6.76 9.42 1.97
C ASN A 167 7.41 10.29 0.87
N ALA A 168 7.13 10.03 -0.41
CA ALA A 168 7.73 10.79 -1.52
C ALA A 168 7.42 12.29 -1.42
N GLY A 169 8.45 13.14 -1.49
CA GLY A 169 8.32 14.60 -1.45
C GLY A 169 8.08 15.21 -0.06
N LEU A 170 8.14 14.41 1.01
CA LEU A 170 8.07 14.89 2.40
C LEU A 170 9.47 15.18 2.94
N ASN A 171 9.58 16.18 3.84
CA ASN A 171 10.79 16.39 4.61
C ASN A 171 10.93 15.38 5.76
N THR A 172 12.08 15.33 6.45
CA THR A 172 12.38 14.34 7.49
C THR A 172 11.34 14.32 8.61
N THR A 173 10.91 15.48 9.10
CA THR A 173 9.92 15.58 10.17
C THR A 173 8.53 15.09 9.70
N GLU A 174 8.15 15.42 8.48
CA GLU A 174 6.89 14.95 7.89
C GLU A 174 6.90 13.44 7.65
N VAL A 175 8.05 12.87 7.28
CA VAL A 175 8.24 11.41 7.17
C VAL A 175 8.04 10.73 8.53
N GLU A 176 8.67 11.23 9.59
CA GLU A 176 8.49 10.68 10.94
C GLU A 176 7.02 10.70 11.38
N GLN A 177 6.34 11.85 11.17
CA GLN A 177 4.91 11.96 11.47
C GLN A 177 4.04 11.01 10.63
N ALA A 178 4.39 10.79 9.36
CA ALA A 178 3.69 9.82 8.51
C ALA A 178 3.89 8.39 9.02
N LEU A 179 5.10 8.02 9.44
CA LEU A 179 5.40 6.70 10.01
C LEU A 179 4.63 6.47 11.33
N ASP A 180 4.55 7.48 12.20
CA ASP A 180 3.77 7.38 13.44
C ASP A 180 2.28 7.20 13.16
N LEU A 181 1.74 7.90 12.16
CA LEU A 181 0.37 7.73 11.73
C LEU A 181 0.13 6.32 11.17
N ILE A 182 1.05 5.77 10.39
CA ILE A 182 0.97 4.40 9.86
C ILE A 182 0.98 3.38 11.00
N ARG A 183 1.84 3.56 12.02
CA ARG A 183 1.84 2.71 13.24
C ARG A 183 0.49 2.78 13.97
N ALA A 184 -0.06 3.99 14.11
CA ALA A 184 -1.36 4.19 14.74
C ALA A 184 -2.52 3.55 13.95
N ILE A 185 -2.44 3.53 12.61
CA ILE A 185 -3.39 2.82 11.74
C ILE A 185 -3.28 1.30 11.96
N ALA A 186 -2.06 0.75 11.98
CA ALA A 186 -1.84 -0.68 12.20
C ALA A 186 -2.32 -1.13 13.60
N ALA A 187 -2.15 -0.28 14.63
CA ALA A 187 -2.64 -0.54 15.98
C ALA A 187 -4.17 -0.66 16.06
N ARG A 188 -4.92 -0.20 15.05
CA ARG A 188 -6.37 -0.42 14.90
C ARG A 188 -6.71 -1.79 14.30
N GLY A 189 -5.73 -2.66 14.07
CA GLY A 189 -5.91 -3.99 13.50
C GLY A 189 -5.94 -4.03 11.97
N ILE A 190 -5.63 -2.93 11.29
CA ILE A 190 -5.55 -2.87 9.83
C ILE A 190 -4.20 -3.44 9.38
N SER A 191 -4.21 -4.41 8.48
CA SER A 191 -2.99 -4.94 7.87
C SER A 191 -2.50 -3.97 6.80
N ILE A 192 -1.19 -3.73 6.76
CA ILE A 192 -0.60 -2.72 5.89
C ILE A 192 0.45 -3.35 4.99
N VAL A 193 0.40 -3.05 3.71
CA VAL A 193 1.48 -3.31 2.76
C VAL A 193 2.05 -1.97 2.31
N ILE A 194 3.33 -1.74 2.60
CA ILE A 194 4.02 -0.50 2.25
C ILE A 194 4.89 -0.76 1.02
N ILE A 195 4.60 -0.06 -0.05
CA ILE A 195 5.40 -0.07 -1.26
C ILE A 195 6.36 1.11 -1.20
N GLU A 196 7.63 0.82 -1.03
CA GLU A 196 8.66 1.86 -0.86
C GLU A 196 9.97 1.41 -1.51
N HIS A 197 10.81 2.38 -1.83
CA HIS A 197 12.17 2.15 -2.34
C HIS A 197 13.24 2.54 -1.30
N LEU A 198 12.86 3.24 -0.23
CA LEU A 198 13.76 3.65 0.85
C LEU A 198 13.84 2.54 1.91
N LEU A 199 14.90 1.72 1.86
CA LEU A 199 15.13 0.62 2.80
C LEU A 199 15.02 1.05 4.26
N LYS A 200 15.57 2.23 4.63
CA LYS A 200 15.51 2.74 6.00
C LYS A 200 14.08 2.91 6.52
N VAL A 201 13.15 3.34 5.67
CA VAL A 201 11.73 3.49 6.02
C VAL A 201 11.12 2.13 6.29
N VAL A 202 11.34 1.19 5.36
CA VAL A 202 10.75 -0.15 5.41
C VAL A 202 11.28 -0.94 6.60
N THR A 203 12.60 -0.93 6.84
CA THR A 203 13.22 -1.64 7.97
C THR A 203 12.84 -1.06 9.34
N GLY A 204 12.53 0.24 9.41
CA GLY A 204 12.08 0.89 10.65
C GLY A 204 10.60 0.67 10.99
N LEU A 205 9.80 0.14 10.05
CA LEU A 205 8.36 0.01 10.20
C LEU A 205 7.85 -1.43 10.02
N CYS A 206 8.47 -2.20 9.12
CA CYS A 206 8.02 -3.53 8.75
C CYS A 206 8.85 -4.61 9.45
N SER A 207 8.17 -5.60 10.02
CA SER A 207 8.84 -6.79 10.56
C SER A 207 9.23 -7.80 9.46
N ARG A 208 8.52 -7.77 8.33
CA ARG A 208 8.69 -8.66 7.18
C ARG A 208 8.77 -7.84 5.90
N ILE A 209 9.63 -8.25 5.00
CA ILE A 209 9.85 -7.59 3.71
C ILE A 209 9.78 -8.62 2.58
N ILE A 210 8.99 -8.28 1.58
CA ILE A 210 8.85 -9.00 0.32
C ILE A 210 9.63 -8.24 -0.74
N VAL A 211 10.50 -8.94 -1.47
CA VAL A 211 11.34 -8.33 -2.51
C VAL A 211 10.97 -8.88 -3.87
N LEU A 212 10.60 -7.98 -4.79
CA LEU A 212 10.41 -8.30 -6.19
C LEU A 212 11.61 -7.86 -7.02
N HIS A 213 12.00 -8.69 -7.99
CA HIS A 213 12.98 -8.37 -9.00
C HIS A 213 12.59 -9.00 -10.33
N HIS A 214 12.53 -8.21 -11.41
CA HIS A 214 12.10 -8.67 -12.75
C HIS A 214 10.77 -9.46 -12.76
N GLY A 215 9.82 -9.06 -11.90
CA GLY A 215 8.51 -9.71 -11.80
C GLY A 215 8.48 -10.97 -10.96
N GLU A 216 9.57 -11.38 -10.37
CA GLU A 216 9.71 -12.57 -9.53
C GLU A 216 9.93 -12.18 -8.06
N LEU A 217 9.47 -13.03 -7.15
CA LEU A 217 9.73 -12.93 -5.72
C LEU A 217 11.10 -13.52 -5.43
N ILE A 218 12.05 -12.68 -4.99
CA ILE A 218 13.42 -13.12 -4.68
C ILE A 218 13.69 -13.27 -3.18
N ALA A 219 12.92 -12.60 -2.32
CA ALA A 219 12.95 -12.78 -0.87
C ALA A 219 11.60 -12.47 -0.24
N ASP A 220 11.28 -13.15 0.85
CA ASP A 220 10.07 -12.96 1.68
C ASP A 220 10.39 -13.39 3.11
N ASP A 221 11.08 -12.50 3.85
CA ASP A 221 11.78 -12.82 5.08
C ASP A 221 11.67 -11.68 6.09
N PRO A 222 12.09 -11.88 7.37
CA PRO A 222 12.25 -10.81 8.33
C PRO A 222 13.14 -9.68 7.79
N ALA A 223 12.80 -8.44 8.12
CA ALA A 223 13.48 -7.24 7.60
C ALA A 223 15.00 -7.26 7.83
N ALA A 224 15.44 -7.81 8.97
CA ALA A 224 16.87 -7.92 9.32
C ALA A 224 17.64 -8.88 8.38
N ASP A 225 16.97 -9.90 7.86
CA ASP A 225 17.57 -10.91 6.99
C ASP A 225 17.60 -10.43 5.54
N VAL A 226 16.52 -9.78 5.09
CA VAL A 226 16.40 -9.23 3.73
C VAL A 226 17.53 -8.24 3.41
N VAL A 227 17.90 -7.36 4.35
CA VAL A 227 18.96 -6.37 4.12
C VAL A 227 20.35 -6.97 3.99
N ARG A 228 20.52 -8.24 4.35
CA ARG A 228 21.77 -9.00 4.26
C ARG A 228 21.76 -10.05 3.15
N ASP A 229 20.61 -10.27 2.51
CA ASP A 229 20.49 -11.26 1.43
C ASP A 229 21.30 -10.82 0.20
N PRO A 230 22.29 -11.63 -0.22
CA PRO A 230 23.09 -11.33 -1.39
C PRO A 230 22.28 -11.07 -2.67
N ARG A 231 21.19 -11.80 -2.88
CA ARG A 231 20.29 -11.62 -4.04
C ARG A 231 19.62 -10.26 -4.03
N VAL A 232 19.24 -9.77 -2.83
CA VAL A 232 18.63 -8.46 -2.65
C VAL A 232 19.66 -7.36 -2.88
N ILE A 233 20.86 -7.51 -2.31
CA ILE A 233 21.98 -6.58 -2.50
C ILE A 233 22.32 -6.46 -3.99
N GLU A 234 22.45 -7.58 -4.69
CA GLU A 234 22.73 -7.61 -6.13
C GLU A 234 21.62 -6.92 -6.95
N ALA A 235 20.33 -7.17 -6.61
CA ALA A 235 19.20 -6.56 -7.30
C ALA A 235 19.19 -5.03 -7.23
N TYR A 236 19.69 -4.44 -6.12
CA TYR A 236 19.73 -2.99 -5.92
C TYR A 236 21.02 -2.31 -6.39
N LEU A 237 22.15 -2.96 -6.22
CA LEU A 237 23.48 -2.37 -6.46
C LEU A 237 24.13 -2.88 -7.77
N GLY A 238 23.55 -3.92 -8.37
CA GLY A 238 24.10 -4.60 -9.56
C GLY A 238 25.21 -5.59 -9.24
N SER A 239 25.39 -6.57 -10.13
CA SER A 239 26.32 -7.71 -9.97
C SER A 239 27.76 -7.29 -9.69
N ARG A 240 28.25 -6.23 -10.36
CA ARG A 240 29.63 -5.73 -10.18
C ARG A 240 29.90 -5.16 -8.77
N PHE A 241 28.91 -4.67 -8.09
CA PHE A 241 29.04 -4.15 -6.72
C PHE A 241 29.00 -5.29 -5.71
N ALA A 242 28.12 -6.26 -5.91
CA ALA A 242 27.99 -7.45 -5.08
C ALA A 242 29.32 -8.23 -5.03
N GLU A 243 29.95 -8.47 -6.19
CA GLU A 243 31.24 -9.15 -6.30
C GLU A 243 32.39 -8.46 -5.53
N ARG A 244 32.42 -7.12 -5.50
CA ARG A 244 33.49 -6.36 -4.82
C ARG A 244 33.33 -6.31 -3.30
N HIS A 245 32.14 -6.50 -2.76
CA HIS A 245 31.87 -6.34 -1.33
C HIS A 245 31.55 -7.65 -0.60
N MET A 246 31.29 -8.74 -1.36
CA MET A 246 31.12 -10.09 -0.81
C MET A 246 32.42 -10.87 -0.65
N VAL A 247 33.54 -10.35 -1.21
CA VAL A 247 34.89 -10.95 -1.07
C VAL A 247 35.65 -10.20 0.02
N ARG A 248 35.23 -10.30 1.26
CA ARG A 248 36.12 -10.17 2.43
C ARG A 248 35.50 -10.96 3.59
N PRO A 249 36.18 -12.04 4.06
CA PRO A 249 35.89 -12.70 5.29
C PRO A 249 36.16 -11.78 6.50
#